data_2abc05966102356a9bcefa9c1c006643
#
_entry.id   2abc05966102356a9bcefa9c1c006643
#
_cell.length_a   1.000
_cell.length_b   1.000
_cell.length_c   1.000
_cell.angle_alpha   90.00
_cell.angle_beta   90.00
_cell.angle_gamma   90.00
#
_symmetry.space_group_name_H-M   'P 1'
#
loop_
_entity.id
_entity.type
_entity.pdbx_description
1 polymer ?
#
loop_
_entity_poly.entity_id
_entity_poly.type
_entity_poly.pdbx_seq_one_letter_code
_entity_poly.pdbx_strand_id
1 'polypeptide(L)'
;SPHPNLPIVATACSDRSVRVYSLSSFNLLSNITGGHKRSIRSVAWKPDSGTSALGESVLATGSFDASAGIWRRWEGNSGKVNQSEDNEVDFTKDGGDDEDDEWRFAVVLDGHESEIKSLAFSPTSPLLATCSRDKSVWIWEELEDDNFETVAVLQEHEGDVKCVCWHPSEELLASSSYDDNIRLWREDIDDWGCCAVLSGHGGTVWWVEFEGATHTALKAQTEQQQRLLDLREAAGPRLVSCSDDLSIRVWRRIPKDRPNGAPQTGPKMPSIIKTNTIEEEWVPETALPQQHERAIYSVSWSKITGRIVSAGSDGKIVVYEERWAADQSTTQIETTDGTKEIARTEWVAVAEFGDAHDVFEINHVVWAKRRDAGRRSDDEEIIISTGDDGEVRVWTLENFS
;
A
#
# COMPACT_ATOMS: atom_id res chain seq x y z
N SER A 1 -1.14 3.50 8.84
CA SER A 1 0.06 3.25 8.04
C SER A 1 1.24 2.94 8.96
N PRO A 2 1.80 1.71 8.95
CA PRO A 2 3.05 1.38 9.64
C PRO A 2 4.24 2.07 8.96
N HIS A 3 5.22 2.50 9.77
CA HIS A 3 6.46 3.05 9.23
C HIS A 3 7.32 1.94 8.60
N PRO A 4 7.95 2.16 7.44
CA PRO A 4 8.74 1.13 6.76
C PRO A 4 9.84 0.51 7.62
N ASN A 5 10.56 1.31 8.40
CA ASN A 5 11.75 0.90 9.14
C ASN A 5 11.61 1.02 10.67
N LEU A 6 10.92 2.03 11.15
CA LEU A 6 10.76 2.29 12.57
C LEU A 6 9.59 1.49 13.17
N PRO A 7 9.65 1.15 14.48
CA PRO A 7 8.59 0.43 15.17
C PRO A 7 7.43 1.35 15.57
N ILE A 8 6.89 2.10 14.61
CA ILE A 8 5.79 3.06 14.82
C ILE A 8 4.69 2.92 13.77
N VAL A 9 3.49 3.36 14.12
CA VAL A 9 2.34 3.42 13.23
C VAL A 9 1.65 4.77 13.34
N ALA A 10 1.30 5.38 12.21
CA ALA A 10 0.50 6.60 12.16
C ALA A 10 -0.95 6.29 11.80
N THR A 11 -1.87 7.00 12.44
CA THR A 11 -3.31 6.90 12.21
C THR A 11 -3.91 8.26 11.91
N ALA A 12 -4.73 8.34 10.87
CA ALA A 12 -5.51 9.52 10.52
C ALA A 12 -6.85 9.52 11.26
N CYS A 13 -7.30 10.67 11.75
CA CYS A 13 -8.52 10.78 12.51
C CYS A 13 -9.47 11.88 12.00
N SER A 14 -10.76 11.65 12.20
CA SER A 14 -11.82 12.63 11.86
C SER A 14 -11.77 13.91 12.69
N ASP A 15 -11.11 13.89 13.84
CA ASP A 15 -10.85 15.06 14.70
C ASP A 15 -9.77 16.00 14.17
N ARG A 16 -9.24 15.77 12.96
CA ARG A 16 -8.21 16.55 12.27
C ARG A 16 -6.82 16.38 12.88
N SER A 17 -6.59 15.29 13.58
CA SER A 17 -5.29 14.93 14.12
C SER A 17 -4.72 13.68 13.44
N VAL A 18 -3.41 13.55 13.49
CA VAL A 18 -2.70 12.29 13.24
C VAL A 18 -2.05 11.87 14.55
N ARG A 19 -2.24 10.61 14.89
CA ARG A 19 -1.62 10.02 16.08
C ARG A 19 -0.57 9.01 15.67
N VAL A 20 0.60 9.11 16.28
CA VAL A 20 1.72 8.17 16.07
C VAL A 20 1.87 7.33 17.32
N TYR A 21 1.81 6.02 17.17
CA TYR A 21 1.93 5.05 18.24
C TYR A 21 3.19 4.20 18.09
N SER A 22 3.79 3.81 19.22
CA SER A 22 4.85 2.82 19.26
C SER A 22 4.30 1.41 19.02
N LEU A 23 4.92 0.62 18.15
CA LEU A 23 4.64 -0.81 17.98
C LEU A 23 5.37 -1.69 19.00
N SER A 24 6.26 -1.10 19.81
CA SER A 24 6.96 -1.81 20.88
C SER A 24 6.25 -1.73 22.23
N SER A 25 5.63 -0.59 22.54
CA SER A 25 4.93 -0.36 23.82
C SER A 25 3.44 -0.11 23.69
N PHE A 26 2.94 0.08 22.44
CA PHE A 26 1.57 0.47 22.09
C PHE A 26 1.10 1.79 22.70
N ASN A 27 2.04 2.62 23.16
CA ASN A 27 1.74 3.94 23.69
C ASN A 27 1.69 5.00 22.57
N LEU A 28 0.90 6.05 22.82
CA LEU A 28 0.90 7.25 21.98
C LEU A 28 2.24 7.98 22.15
N LEU A 29 2.92 8.24 21.02
CA LEU A 29 4.19 8.97 20.99
C LEU A 29 3.98 10.43 20.60
N SER A 30 3.13 10.71 19.60
CA SER A 30 2.90 12.05 19.10
C SER A 30 1.44 12.24 18.69
N ASN A 31 0.94 13.46 18.89
CA ASN A 31 -0.36 13.91 18.41
C ASN A 31 -0.18 15.14 17.54
N ILE A 32 -0.27 14.97 16.22
CA ILE A 32 -0.01 16.00 15.21
C ILE A 32 -1.32 16.69 14.87
N THR A 33 -1.37 18.02 15.02
CA THR A 33 -2.57 18.84 14.80
C THR A 33 -2.22 20.15 14.07
N GLY A 34 -3.24 20.88 13.60
CA GLY A 34 -3.09 22.24 13.09
C GLY A 34 -2.86 22.38 11.59
N GLY A 35 -2.59 21.29 10.85
CA GLY A 35 -2.35 21.34 9.41
C GLY A 35 -3.62 21.38 8.55
N HIS A 36 -4.72 20.82 9.04
CA HIS A 36 -5.94 20.63 8.27
C HIS A 36 -7.18 21.27 8.91
N LYS A 37 -8.11 21.70 8.05
CA LYS A 37 -9.39 22.35 8.46
C LYS A 37 -10.53 21.34 8.61
N ARG A 38 -10.42 20.16 7.99
CA ARG A 38 -11.42 19.08 8.04
C ARG A 38 -10.76 17.75 8.39
N SER A 39 -11.55 16.68 8.47
CA SER A 39 -11.11 15.32 8.79
C SER A 39 -9.92 14.89 7.94
N ILE A 40 -8.94 14.26 8.56
CA ILE A 40 -7.84 13.60 7.86
C ILE A 40 -8.29 12.16 7.56
N ARG A 41 -8.24 11.77 6.29
CA ARG A 41 -8.72 10.46 5.84
C ARG A 41 -7.59 9.48 5.59
N SER A 42 -6.43 9.95 5.19
CA SER A 42 -5.31 9.11 4.79
C SER A 42 -4.00 9.65 5.34
N VAL A 43 -3.09 8.74 5.61
CA VAL A 43 -1.74 9.02 6.08
C VAL A 43 -0.76 8.02 5.48
N ALA A 44 0.37 8.50 4.97
CA ALA A 44 1.42 7.66 4.40
C ALA A 44 2.80 8.13 4.81
N TRP A 45 3.67 7.18 5.13
CA TRP A 45 5.09 7.41 5.37
C TRP A 45 5.85 7.44 4.06
N LYS A 46 6.80 8.38 3.95
CA LYS A 46 7.78 8.35 2.87
C LYS A 46 8.76 7.20 3.12
N PRO A 47 8.99 6.30 2.15
CA PRO A 47 10.04 5.31 2.24
C PRO A 47 11.41 5.97 2.29
N ASP A 48 12.34 5.44 3.10
CA ASP A 48 13.71 5.94 3.11
C ASP A 48 14.38 5.66 1.77
N SER A 49 14.76 6.71 1.08
CA SER A 49 15.48 6.63 -0.21
C SER A 49 16.97 6.28 -0.06
N GLY A 50 17.42 5.96 1.15
CA GLY A 50 18.82 5.70 1.44
C GLY A 50 19.74 6.94 1.35
N THR A 51 19.19 8.07 0.93
CA THR A 51 19.89 9.37 0.81
C THR A 51 19.58 10.31 1.96
N SER A 52 18.55 10.00 2.77
CA SER A 52 18.24 10.79 3.97
C SER A 52 19.37 10.61 4.97
N ALA A 53 20.25 11.58 5.02
CA ALA A 53 21.29 11.64 6.04
C ALA A 53 20.61 11.83 7.39
N LEU A 54 20.67 10.76 8.22
CA LEU A 54 20.42 10.84 9.66
C LEU A 54 18.98 11.15 10.11
N GLY A 55 18.10 10.12 10.09
CA GLY A 55 17.00 10.09 11.02
C GLY A 55 15.84 11.05 10.76
N GLU A 56 15.58 11.41 9.51
CA GLU A 56 14.40 12.17 9.15
C GLU A 56 13.20 11.24 8.88
N SER A 57 12.06 11.49 9.52
CA SER A 57 10.78 10.86 9.20
C SER A 57 9.87 11.85 8.47
N VAL A 58 9.36 11.48 7.29
CA VAL A 58 8.43 12.28 6.50
C VAL A 58 7.08 11.58 6.43
N LEU A 59 6.02 12.33 6.72
CA LEU A 59 4.65 11.86 6.74
C LEU A 59 3.78 12.75 5.84
N ALA A 60 3.01 12.15 4.95
CA ALA A 60 1.98 12.85 4.18
C ALA A 60 0.59 12.57 4.75
N THR A 61 -0.28 13.57 4.72
CA THR A 61 -1.67 13.51 5.19
C THR A 61 -2.63 14.00 4.12
N GLY A 62 -3.74 13.29 3.92
CA GLY A 62 -4.80 13.67 2.99
C GLY A 62 -6.10 13.97 3.72
N SER A 63 -6.70 15.13 3.41
CA SER A 63 -7.85 15.62 4.16
C SER A 63 -9.09 15.87 3.30
N PHE A 64 -10.23 15.92 3.97
CA PHE A 64 -11.50 16.33 3.39
C PHE A 64 -11.58 17.84 3.10
N ASP A 65 -10.55 18.62 3.45
CA ASP A 65 -10.42 20.01 3.04
C ASP A 65 -9.81 20.19 1.64
N ALA A 66 -9.63 19.09 0.91
CA ALA A 66 -9.06 19.00 -0.44
C ALA A 66 -7.56 19.25 -0.52
N SER A 67 -6.87 19.36 0.60
CA SER A 67 -5.40 19.53 0.64
C SER A 67 -4.68 18.29 1.14
N ALA A 68 -3.43 18.12 0.70
CA ALA A 68 -2.49 17.21 1.32
C ALA A 68 -1.44 18.01 2.11
N GLY A 69 -1.02 17.50 3.25
CA GLY A 69 -0.01 18.13 4.12
C GLY A 69 1.23 17.25 4.22
N ILE A 70 2.40 17.86 4.18
CA ILE A 70 3.68 17.18 4.39
C ILE A 70 4.23 17.59 5.74
N TRP A 71 4.59 16.61 6.54
CA TRP A 71 5.12 16.76 7.89
C TRP A 71 6.49 16.13 7.96
N ARG A 72 7.41 16.78 8.67
CA ARG A 72 8.77 16.31 8.89
C ARG A 72 9.11 16.28 10.37
N ARG A 73 9.85 15.27 10.78
CA ARG A 73 10.43 15.13 12.10
C ARG A 73 11.86 14.67 11.95
N TRP A 74 12.74 15.35 12.65
CA TRP A 74 14.14 14.96 12.76
C TRP A 74 14.31 14.13 14.02
N GLU A 75 14.87 12.94 13.91
CA GLU A 75 15.35 12.20 15.09
C GLU A 75 16.65 12.85 15.54
N GLY A 76 16.57 13.70 16.56
CA GLY A 76 17.75 14.31 17.18
C GLY A 76 18.76 13.23 17.56
N ASN A 77 20.02 13.54 17.46
CA ASN A 77 21.18 12.67 17.66
C ASN A 77 21.30 12.18 19.13
N SER A 78 20.23 11.60 19.68
CA SER A 78 20.17 11.03 21.05
C SER A 78 21.05 9.77 21.23
N GLY A 79 21.87 9.42 20.24
CA GLY A 79 22.65 8.18 20.19
C GLY A 79 24.16 8.31 20.27
N LYS A 80 24.73 9.47 20.57
CA LYS A 80 26.14 9.55 20.97
C LYS A 80 26.26 9.55 22.51
N VAL A 81 26.06 8.38 23.11
CA VAL A 81 26.72 8.10 24.38
C VAL A 81 28.22 8.07 24.11
N ASN A 82 28.87 9.21 24.27
CA ASN A 82 30.29 9.26 24.44
C ASN A 82 30.61 8.48 25.73
N GLN A 83 31.15 7.28 25.60
CA GLN A 83 31.94 6.66 26.67
C GLN A 83 33.20 7.53 26.87
N SER A 84 33.08 8.53 27.66
CA SER A 84 34.20 9.15 28.34
C SER A 84 33.84 9.21 29.83
N GLU A 85 34.58 8.45 30.57
CA GLU A 85 34.59 8.47 32.03
C GLU A 85 34.80 9.91 32.54
N ASP A 86 34.13 10.23 33.65
CA ASP A 86 34.22 11.46 34.43
C ASP A 86 33.56 12.71 33.83
N ASN A 87 32.26 12.93 34.13
CA ASN A 87 31.79 14.31 34.36
C ASN A 87 30.55 14.32 35.25
N GLU A 88 30.63 15.16 36.30
CA GLU A 88 29.55 15.53 37.19
C GLU A 88 28.31 15.99 36.39
N VAL A 89 27.17 15.43 36.77
CA VAL A 89 25.88 15.83 36.24
C VAL A 89 25.54 17.21 36.82
N ASP A 90 25.62 18.25 36.01
CA ASP A 90 25.18 19.60 36.33
C ASP A 90 23.64 19.69 36.23
N PHE A 91 22.99 19.66 37.39
CA PHE A 91 21.52 19.79 37.51
C PHE A 91 21.03 21.25 37.42
N THR A 92 21.85 22.21 37.01
CA THR A 92 21.47 23.64 36.93
C THR A 92 21.12 24.10 35.50
N LYS A 93 21.13 23.24 34.50
CA LYS A 93 20.58 23.58 33.18
C LYS A 93 19.07 23.47 33.23
N ASP A 94 18.45 24.60 33.48
CA ASP A 94 17.04 24.90 33.21
C ASP A 94 16.66 24.51 31.76
N GLY A 95 15.47 23.92 31.59
CA GLY A 95 14.98 23.31 30.38
C GLY A 95 15.34 24.03 29.10
N GLY A 96 16.31 23.48 28.38
CA GLY A 96 16.47 23.79 26.95
C GLY A 96 15.34 23.10 26.21
N ASP A 97 14.62 23.87 25.44
CA ASP A 97 13.53 23.43 24.57
C ASP A 97 13.97 22.22 23.75
N ASP A 98 13.30 21.07 23.94
CA ASP A 98 13.37 19.89 23.06
C ASP A 98 12.62 20.18 21.74
N GLU A 99 12.97 21.30 21.05
CA GLU A 99 12.38 21.68 19.76
C GLU A 99 12.72 20.69 18.64
N ASP A 100 13.75 19.86 18.81
CA ASP A 100 14.26 18.94 17.77
C ASP A 100 13.41 17.66 17.62
N ASP A 101 12.46 17.37 18.51
CA ASP A 101 11.67 16.14 18.51
C ASP A 101 10.20 16.35 18.11
N GLU A 102 9.85 17.56 17.66
CA GLU A 102 8.49 17.95 17.28
C GLU A 102 8.25 17.84 15.78
N TRP A 103 7.03 17.45 15.42
CA TRP A 103 6.59 17.39 14.01
C TRP A 103 6.41 18.81 13.46
N ARG A 104 7.15 19.13 12.41
CA ARG A 104 7.02 20.38 11.67
C ARG A 104 6.12 20.21 10.47
N PHE A 105 5.11 21.06 10.33
CA PHE A 105 4.32 21.17 9.11
C PHE A 105 5.16 21.88 8.04
N ALA A 106 5.54 21.15 6.97
CA ALA A 106 6.47 21.63 5.97
C ALA A 106 5.75 22.27 4.77
N VAL A 107 4.80 21.54 4.16
CA VAL A 107 4.18 21.94 2.89
C VAL A 107 2.69 21.62 2.88
N VAL A 108 1.89 22.48 2.22
CA VAL A 108 0.53 22.19 1.78
C VAL A 108 0.55 21.96 0.28
N LEU A 109 -0.04 20.85 -0.16
CA LEU A 109 -0.27 20.55 -1.57
C LEU A 109 -1.75 20.84 -1.87
N ASP A 110 -2.00 21.92 -2.57
CA ASP A 110 -3.33 22.37 -3.01
C ASP A 110 -3.49 22.11 -4.51
N GLY A 111 -4.67 21.65 -4.92
CA GLY A 111 -4.95 21.38 -6.34
C GLY A 111 -6.26 20.61 -6.53
N HIS A 112 -6.55 19.64 -5.68
CA HIS A 112 -7.81 18.93 -5.73
C HIS A 112 -9.01 19.85 -5.45
N GLU A 113 -10.12 19.60 -6.16
CA GLU A 113 -11.37 20.35 -5.99
C GLU A 113 -12.28 19.76 -4.91
N SER A 114 -11.95 18.58 -4.39
CA SER A 114 -12.74 17.88 -3.38
C SER A 114 -11.88 17.06 -2.44
N GLU A 115 -12.53 16.33 -1.54
CA GLU A 115 -11.92 15.54 -0.47
C GLU A 115 -10.86 14.57 -0.99
N ILE A 116 -9.65 14.61 -0.42
CA ILE A 116 -8.63 13.59 -0.65
C ILE A 116 -9.02 12.33 0.10
N LYS A 117 -9.04 11.19 -0.60
CA LYS A 117 -9.42 9.89 -0.06
C LYS A 117 -8.23 9.02 0.31
N SER A 118 -7.18 9.06 -0.50
CA SER A 118 -5.96 8.30 -0.27
C SER A 118 -4.75 9.03 -0.84
N LEU A 119 -3.58 8.67 -0.31
CA LEU A 119 -2.29 9.11 -0.82
C LEU A 119 -1.23 8.04 -0.56
N ALA A 120 -0.21 8.00 -1.41
CA ALA A 120 0.88 7.04 -1.29
C ALA A 120 2.18 7.60 -1.89
N PHE A 121 3.30 7.44 -1.17
CA PHE A 121 4.62 7.69 -1.73
C PHE A 121 5.09 6.53 -2.60
N SER A 122 5.77 6.85 -3.69
CA SER A 122 6.45 5.83 -4.49
C SER A 122 7.63 5.23 -3.71
N PRO A 123 7.82 3.89 -3.76
CA PRO A 123 9.00 3.26 -3.17
C PRO A 123 10.26 3.38 -4.02
N THR A 124 10.17 3.80 -5.28
CA THR A 124 11.25 3.77 -6.27
C THR A 124 11.68 5.15 -6.76
N SER A 125 10.86 6.17 -6.57
CA SER A 125 11.06 7.53 -7.09
C SER A 125 10.56 8.58 -6.10
N PRO A 126 10.97 9.86 -6.22
CA PRO A 126 10.53 10.94 -5.32
C PRO A 126 9.10 11.40 -5.63
N LEU A 127 8.18 10.46 -5.90
CA LEU A 127 6.81 10.76 -6.28
C LEU A 127 5.84 10.50 -5.12
N LEU A 128 4.85 11.36 -5.02
CA LEU A 128 3.67 11.20 -4.18
C LEU A 128 2.43 11.18 -5.07
N ALA A 129 1.57 10.18 -4.91
CA ALA A 129 0.26 10.16 -5.54
C ALA A 129 -0.82 10.53 -4.53
N THR A 130 -1.79 11.33 -4.96
CA THR A 130 -3.00 11.66 -4.19
C THR A 130 -4.23 11.39 -5.03
N CYS A 131 -5.34 10.97 -4.42
CA CYS A 131 -6.60 10.77 -5.11
C CYS A 131 -7.78 11.38 -4.36
N SER A 132 -8.80 11.76 -5.11
CA SER A 132 -9.88 12.57 -4.56
C SER A 132 -11.27 12.16 -5.08
N ARG A 133 -12.27 12.66 -4.36
CA ARG A 133 -13.67 12.65 -4.77
C ARG A 133 -13.90 13.44 -6.07
N ASP A 134 -13.00 14.33 -6.47
CA ASP A 134 -13.04 15.07 -7.74
C ASP A 134 -12.77 14.18 -8.96
N LYS A 135 -12.63 12.85 -8.77
CA LYS A 135 -12.39 11.81 -9.78
C LYS A 135 -10.98 11.84 -10.38
N SER A 136 -10.09 12.63 -9.83
CA SER A 136 -8.71 12.76 -10.31
C SER A 136 -7.71 12.04 -9.41
N VAL A 137 -6.59 11.68 -10.01
CA VAL A 137 -5.36 11.28 -9.34
C VAL A 137 -4.28 12.28 -9.72
N TRP A 138 -3.60 12.85 -8.74
CA TRP A 138 -2.50 13.78 -8.96
C TRP A 138 -1.19 13.12 -8.59
N ILE A 139 -0.16 13.35 -9.39
CA ILE A 139 1.20 12.90 -9.14
C ILE A 139 2.06 14.14 -8.91
N TRP A 140 2.73 14.14 -7.77
CA TRP A 140 3.59 15.22 -7.29
C TRP A 140 5.01 14.69 -7.24
N GLU A 141 5.98 15.45 -7.74
CA GLU A 141 7.39 15.18 -7.59
C GLU A 141 7.96 16.04 -6.46
N GLU A 142 8.66 15.41 -5.53
CA GLU A 142 9.40 16.10 -4.48
C GLU A 142 10.76 16.53 -5.00
N LEU A 143 10.97 17.83 -5.03
CA LEU A 143 12.23 18.47 -5.35
C LEU A 143 13.01 18.80 -4.07
N GLU A 144 14.12 19.53 -4.21
CA GLU A 144 14.88 20.01 -3.06
C GLU A 144 14.10 21.08 -2.26
N ASP A 145 14.46 21.27 -0.98
CA ASP A 145 13.99 22.35 -0.11
C ASP A 145 12.46 22.41 0.13
N ASP A 146 11.84 21.25 0.42
CA ASP A 146 10.39 21.16 0.68
C ASP A 146 9.53 21.64 -0.51
N ASN A 147 10.04 21.61 -1.72
CA ASN A 147 9.31 21.97 -2.93
C ASN A 147 8.69 20.73 -3.59
N PHE A 148 7.41 20.82 -3.95
CA PHE A 148 6.68 19.79 -4.68
C PHE A 148 6.10 20.39 -5.95
N GLU A 149 6.33 19.73 -7.08
CA GLU A 149 5.72 20.13 -8.36
C GLU A 149 4.72 19.07 -8.83
N THR A 150 3.63 19.53 -9.44
CA THR A 150 2.65 18.61 -10.05
C THR A 150 3.20 18.14 -11.40
N VAL A 151 3.45 16.83 -11.52
CA VAL A 151 3.92 16.24 -12.79
C VAL A 151 2.78 15.67 -13.61
N ALA A 152 1.67 15.24 -13.00
CA ALA A 152 0.52 14.75 -13.75
C ALA A 152 -0.80 14.95 -13.00
N VAL A 153 -1.90 15.15 -13.79
CA VAL A 153 -3.28 15.16 -13.33
C VAL A 153 -4.08 14.19 -14.19
N LEU A 154 -4.45 13.05 -13.61
CA LEU A 154 -5.08 11.93 -14.29
C LEU A 154 -6.59 11.97 -14.05
N GLN A 155 -7.39 12.16 -15.12
CA GLN A 155 -8.84 12.43 -15.03
C GLN A 155 -9.68 11.46 -15.86
N GLU A 156 -9.38 10.16 -15.81
CA GLU A 156 -10.12 9.16 -16.59
C GLU A 156 -11.16 8.39 -15.78
N HIS A 157 -11.11 8.44 -14.43
CA HIS A 157 -12.16 7.85 -13.61
C HIS A 157 -13.49 8.60 -13.76
N GLU A 158 -14.60 7.85 -13.77
CA GLU A 158 -15.94 8.42 -13.87
C GLU A 158 -16.60 8.65 -12.50
N GLY A 159 -15.99 8.15 -11.42
CA GLY A 159 -16.44 8.27 -10.04
C GLY A 159 -15.32 8.65 -9.09
N ASP A 160 -15.69 8.88 -7.81
CA ASP A 160 -14.73 9.15 -6.72
C ASP A 160 -13.58 8.16 -6.74
N VAL A 161 -12.34 8.61 -6.71
CA VAL A 161 -11.18 7.72 -6.53
C VAL A 161 -10.98 7.45 -5.04
N LYS A 162 -10.97 6.18 -4.65
CA LYS A 162 -10.97 5.75 -3.24
C LYS A 162 -9.58 5.46 -2.71
N CYS A 163 -8.71 4.83 -3.52
CA CYS A 163 -7.38 4.43 -3.11
C CYS A 163 -6.38 4.58 -4.25
N VAL A 164 -5.14 4.86 -3.90
CA VAL A 164 -3.96 4.80 -4.77
C VAL A 164 -2.88 3.95 -4.10
N CYS A 165 -2.17 3.16 -4.90
CA CYS A 165 -1.10 2.27 -4.43
C CYS A 165 -0.02 2.14 -5.50
N TRP A 166 1.25 2.33 -5.12
CA TRP A 166 2.39 2.13 -6.01
C TRP A 166 2.82 0.68 -6.06
N HIS A 167 3.27 0.27 -7.24
CA HIS A 167 3.95 -1.01 -7.42
C HIS A 167 5.27 -1.03 -6.63
N PRO A 168 5.65 -2.16 -5.98
CA PRO A 168 6.79 -2.17 -5.05
C PRO A 168 8.17 -1.97 -5.70
N SER A 169 8.31 -2.17 -7.02
CA SER A 169 9.60 -2.13 -7.72
C SER A 169 9.59 -1.46 -9.09
N GLU A 170 8.43 -0.97 -9.55
CA GLU A 170 8.28 -0.29 -10.84
C GLU A 170 7.51 1.02 -10.66
N GLU A 171 7.71 1.97 -11.55
CA GLU A 171 6.90 3.19 -11.62
C GLU A 171 5.54 2.88 -12.28
N LEU A 172 4.73 2.16 -11.54
CA LEU A 172 3.37 1.78 -11.89
C LEU A 172 2.46 2.12 -10.72
N LEU A 173 1.44 2.91 -10.97
CA LEU A 173 0.44 3.31 -9.98
C LEU A 173 -0.88 2.61 -10.25
N ALA A 174 -1.52 2.09 -9.21
CA ALA A 174 -2.90 1.61 -9.26
C ALA A 174 -3.83 2.61 -8.57
N SER A 175 -5.02 2.81 -9.12
CA SER A 175 -6.11 3.57 -8.49
C SER A 175 -7.42 2.80 -8.54
N SER A 176 -8.22 2.86 -7.47
CA SER A 176 -9.54 2.23 -7.39
C SER A 176 -10.63 3.28 -7.20
N SER A 177 -11.82 3.02 -7.73
CA SER A 177 -12.86 4.03 -7.81
C SER A 177 -14.27 3.53 -7.52
N TYR A 178 -15.16 4.49 -7.28
CA TYR A 178 -16.61 4.34 -7.25
C TYR A 178 -17.19 3.93 -8.62
N ASP A 179 -16.43 4.06 -9.70
CA ASP A 179 -16.81 3.62 -11.06
C ASP A 179 -16.62 2.11 -11.29
N ASP A 180 -16.42 1.34 -10.19
CA ASP A 180 -16.28 -0.12 -10.15
C ASP A 180 -15.01 -0.65 -10.85
N ASN A 181 -14.11 0.25 -11.29
CA ASN A 181 -12.88 -0.09 -11.99
C ASN A 181 -11.63 0.23 -11.18
N ILE A 182 -10.57 -0.47 -11.54
CA ILE A 182 -9.21 -0.17 -11.15
C ILE A 182 -8.49 0.28 -12.42
N ARG A 183 -7.72 1.38 -12.34
CA ARG A 183 -6.87 1.85 -13.41
C ARG A 183 -5.41 1.74 -13.01
N LEU A 184 -4.59 1.37 -13.97
CA LEU A 184 -3.15 1.33 -13.83
C LEU A 184 -2.54 2.44 -14.70
N TRP A 185 -1.57 3.14 -14.12
CA TRP A 185 -0.96 4.33 -14.70
C TRP A 185 0.53 4.16 -14.77
N ARG A 186 1.12 4.59 -15.87
CA ARG A 186 2.55 4.54 -16.12
C ARG A 186 3.00 5.78 -16.89
N GLU A 187 4.22 6.22 -16.63
CA GLU A 187 4.85 7.25 -17.41
C GLU A 187 5.28 6.70 -18.79
N ASP A 188 5.00 7.44 -19.86
CA ASP A 188 5.43 7.17 -21.24
C ASP A 188 6.10 8.41 -21.81
N ILE A 189 7.41 8.34 -22.01
CA ILE A 189 8.30 9.34 -22.61
C ILE A 189 8.25 10.70 -21.89
N ASP A 190 7.10 11.37 -21.89
CA ASP A 190 6.94 12.73 -21.35
C ASP A 190 5.58 12.95 -20.65
N ASP A 191 4.75 11.91 -20.47
CA ASP A 191 3.42 12.07 -19.89
C ASP A 191 2.96 10.77 -19.19
N TRP A 192 2.04 10.91 -18.24
CA TRP A 192 1.42 9.80 -17.53
C TRP A 192 0.13 9.39 -18.24
N GLY A 193 -0.03 8.09 -18.49
CA GLY A 193 -1.21 7.54 -19.16
C GLY A 193 -1.74 6.27 -18.50
N CYS A 194 -3.04 6.00 -18.75
CA CYS A 194 -3.66 4.75 -18.34
C CYS A 194 -3.12 3.60 -19.19
N CYS A 195 -2.41 2.65 -18.57
CA CYS A 195 -1.86 1.49 -19.26
C CYS A 195 -2.74 0.24 -19.16
N ALA A 196 -3.67 0.19 -18.20
CA ALA A 196 -4.65 -0.89 -18.10
C ALA A 196 -5.90 -0.45 -17.32
N VAL A 197 -7.04 -1.04 -17.68
CA VAL A 197 -8.30 -0.93 -16.92
C VAL A 197 -8.74 -2.32 -16.51
N LEU A 198 -8.82 -2.55 -15.19
CA LEU A 198 -9.26 -3.81 -14.62
C LEU A 198 -10.72 -3.69 -14.24
N SER A 199 -11.58 -4.29 -15.07
CA SER A 199 -13.03 -4.34 -14.88
C SER A 199 -13.45 -5.72 -14.42
N GLY A 200 -14.42 -5.79 -13.51
CA GLY A 200 -14.93 -7.08 -13.02
C GLY A 200 -15.63 -7.00 -11.68
N HIS A 201 -15.36 -5.97 -10.86
CA HIS A 201 -16.19 -5.69 -9.70
C HIS A 201 -17.57 -5.16 -10.14
N GLY A 202 -18.58 -5.47 -9.33
CA GLY A 202 -19.95 -5.02 -9.53
C GLY A 202 -20.39 -3.93 -8.55
N GLY A 203 -19.45 -3.24 -7.96
CA GLY A 203 -19.66 -2.15 -7.00
C GLY A 203 -18.35 -1.43 -6.71
N THR A 204 -18.43 -0.34 -5.95
CA THR A 204 -17.28 0.51 -5.57
C THR A 204 -16.07 -0.31 -5.16
N VAL A 205 -14.92 -0.06 -5.78
CA VAL A 205 -13.64 -0.64 -5.36
C VAL A 205 -13.02 0.28 -4.31
N TRP A 206 -13.02 -0.18 -3.06
CA TRP A 206 -12.59 0.65 -1.93
C TRP A 206 -11.08 0.70 -1.75
N TRP A 207 -10.41 -0.43 -1.97
CA TRP A 207 -8.98 -0.54 -1.71
C TRP A 207 -8.29 -1.44 -2.71
N VAL A 208 -7.04 -1.11 -3.00
CA VAL A 208 -6.11 -1.92 -3.80
C VAL A 208 -4.74 -1.94 -3.14
N GLU A 209 -4.04 -3.08 -3.22
CA GLU A 209 -2.67 -3.21 -2.75
C GLU A 209 -1.92 -4.21 -3.62
N PHE A 210 -0.65 -3.90 -3.94
CA PHE A 210 0.22 -4.84 -4.64
C PHE A 210 0.82 -5.86 -3.68
N GLU A 211 0.99 -7.08 -4.18
CA GLU A 211 1.79 -8.12 -3.52
C GLU A 211 3.22 -7.61 -3.28
N GLY A 212 3.80 -7.94 -2.14
CA GLY A 212 5.21 -7.60 -1.87
C GLY A 212 6.17 -8.34 -2.82
N ALA A 213 7.24 -7.68 -3.21
CA ALA A 213 8.19 -8.17 -4.23
C ALA A 213 8.92 -9.49 -3.86
N THR A 214 8.81 -9.99 -2.65
CA THR A 214 9.79 -10.95 -2.15
C THR A 214 9.29 -12.34 -1.81
N HIS A 215 8.00 -12.66 -1.78
CA HIS A 215 7.64 -14.03 -1.32
C HIS A 215 6.35 -14.59 -1.89
N THR A 216 6.52 -15.68 -2.59
CA THR A 216 5.53 -16.75 -2.55
C THR A 216 5.72 -17.52 -1.24
N ALA A 217 4.75 -17.49 -0.35
CA ALA A 217 4.67 -18.37 0.81
C ALA A 217 4.65 -19.86 0.40
N LEU A 218 4.37 -20.11 -0.87
CA LEU A 218 4.30 -21.44 -1.49
C LEU A 218 5.69 -21.94 -1.84
N LYS A 219 6.02 -23.14 -1.33
CA LYS A 219 7.22 -23.88 -1.73
C LYS A 219 6.85 -24.95 -2.74
N ALA A 220 7.52 -24.99 -3.88
CA ALA A 220 7.32 -26.03 -4.88
C ALA A 220 7.90 -27.36 -4.42
N GLN A 221 7.15 -28.44 -4.62
CA GLN A 221 7.56 -29.83 -4.40
C GLN A 221 7.49 -30.65 -5.70
N THR A 222 6.79 -30.13 -6.72
CA THR A 222 6.64 -30.74 -8.02
C THR A 222 7.05 -29.78 -9.14
N GLU A 223 7.32 -30.33 -10.33
CA GLU A 223 7.68 -29.51 -11.50
C GLU A 223 6.54 -28.59 -11.93
N GLN A 224 5.28 -29.02 -11.83
CA GLN A 224 4.12 -28.21 -12.15
C GLN A 224 3.96 -27.03 -11.17
N GLN A 225 4.29 -27.24 -9.90
CA GLN A 225 4.31 -26.17 -8.89
C GLN A 225 5.42 -25.15 -9.18
N GLN A 226 6.63 -25.64 -9.52
CA GLN A 226 7.74 -24.75 -9.87
C GLN A 226 7.42 -23.90 -11.10
N ARG A 227 6.82 -24.49 -12.12
CA ARG A 227 6.39 -23.76 -13.33
C ARG A 227 5.41 -22.61 -13.01
N LEU A 228 4.47 -22.81 -12.08
CA LEU A 228 3.57 -21.74 -11.66
C LEU A 228 4.35 -20.60 -10.98
N LEU A 229 5.31 -20.95 -10.09
CA LEU A 229 6.12 -19.93 -9.41
C LEU A 229 6.98 -19.13 -10.41
N ASP A 230 7.61 -19.81 -11.37
CA ASP A 230 8.42 -19.17 -12.42
C ASP A 230 7.57 -18.21 -13.27
N LEU A 231 6.31 -18.58 -13.58
CA LEU A 231 5.39 -17.70 -14.29
C LEU A 231 5.00 -16.47 -13.48
N ARG A 232 4.77 -16.63 -12.18
CA ARG A 232 4.44 -15.52 -11.28
C ARG A 232 5.64 -14.58 -11.13
N GLU A 233 6.84 -15.13 -11.01
CA GLU A 233 8.07 -14.34 -10.97
C GLU A 233 8.24 -13.54 -12.27
N ALA A 234 8.00 -14.13 -13.42
CA ALA A 234 8.05 -13.45 -14.72
C ALA A 234 6.97 -12.37 -14.89
N ALA A 235 5.78 -12.59 -14.31
CA ALA A 235 4.67 -11.62 -14.35
C ALA A 235 4.86 -10.44 -13.39
N GLY A 236 5.64 -10.63 -12.35
CA GLY A 236 5.81 -9.68 -11.25
C GLY A 236 4.67 -9.71 -10.22
N PRO A 237 4.68 -8.80 -9.25
CA PRO A 237 3.69 -8.70 -8.18
C PRO A 237 2.25 -8.65 -8.70
N ARG A 238 1.39 -9.39 -8.02
CA ARG A 238 -0.07 -9.38 -8.25
C ARG A 238 -0.70 -8.18 -7.53
N LEU A 239 -1.95 -7.90 -7.85
CA LEU A 239 -2.74 -6.86 -7.19
C LEU A 239 -3.93 -7.52 -6.50
N VAL A 240 -4.26 -7.10 -5.28
CA VAL A 240 -5.50 -7.44 -4.59
C VAL A 240 -6.42 -6.23 -4.54
N SER A 241 -7.74 -6.47 -4.64
CA SER A 241 -8.76 -5.44 -4.53
C SER A 241 -9.95 -5.91 -3.69
N CYS A 242 -10.66 -4.99 -3.05
CA CYS A 242 -11.89 -5.25 -2.33
C CYS A 242 -13.00 -4.26 -2.69
N SER A 243 -14.26 -4.69 -2.55
CA SER A 243 -15.39 -3.94 -3.10
C SER A 243 -16.67 -4.06 -2.27
N ASP A 244 -17.62 -3.16 -2.58
CA ASP A 244 -19.03 -3.23 -2.17
C ASP A 244 -19.73 -4.50 -2.68
N ASP A 245 -19.22 -5.11 -3.75
CA ASP A 245 -19.77 -6.36 -4.30
C ASP A 245 -19.48 -7.59 -3.43
N LEU A 246 -18.94 -7.41 -2.23
CA LEU A 246 -18.59 -8.44 -1.25
C LEU A 246 -17.45 -9.34 -1.70
N SER A 247 -16.76 -9.02 -2.78
CA SER A 247 -15.67 -9.82 -3.30
C SER A 247 -14.31 -9.18 -3.04
N ILE A 248 -13.33 -10.05 -2.82
CA ILE A 248 -11.91 -9.74 -2.84
C ILE A 248 -11.33 -10.45 -4.05
N ARG A 249 -10.65 -9.72 -4.93
CA ARG A 249 -10.12 -10.27 -6.18
C ARG A 249 -8.62 -10.11 -6.24
N VAL A 250 -7.95 -11.11 -6.80
CA VAL A 250 -6.54 -11.07 -7.12
C VAL A 250 -6.39 -10.97 -8.63
N TRP A 251 -5.57 -10.03 -9.06
CA TRP A 251 -5.28 -9.71 -10.45
C TRP A 251 -3.82 -10.01 -10.74
N ARG A 252 -3.51 -10.54 -11.92
CA ARG A 252 -2.14 -10.75 -12.36
C ARG A 252 -1.89 -10.13 -13.72
N ARG A 253 -0.67 -9.67 -13.91
CA ARG A 253 -0.19 -9.20 -15.21
C ARG A 253 0.11 -10.39 -16.13
N ILE A 254 -0.21 -10.25 -17.42
CA ILE A 254 0.26 -11.14 -18.45
C ILE A 254 1.60 -10.58 -18.96
N PRO A 255 2.72 -11.32 -18.81
CA PRO A 255 3.99 -10.86 -19.36
C PRO A 255 3.88 -10.67 -20.86
N LYS A 256 4.26 -9.50 -21.37
CA LYS A 256 4.44 -9.32 -22.81
C LYS A 256 5.66 -10.10 -23.23
N ASP A 257 5.49 -11.07 -24.13
CA ASP A 257 6.64 -11.69 -24.80
C ASP A 257 7.43 -10.59 -25.51
N ARG A 258 8.60 -10.23 -24.96
CA ARG A 258 9.53 -9.41 -25.74
C ARG A 258 10.04 -10.32 -26.86
N PRO A 259 9.78 -10.01 -28.14
CA PRO A 259 10.40 -10.77 -29.21
C PRO A 259 11.91 -10.62 -29.08
N ASN A 260 12.57 -11.71 -28.67
CA ASN A 260 14.01 -11.80 -28.60
C ASN A 260 14.57 -11.37 -29.94
N GLY A 261 15.19 -10.16 -29.97
CA GLY A 261 16.27 -9.83 -30.91
C GLY A 261 16.06 -10.18 -32.39
N ALA A 262 14.94 -9.84 -33.00
CA ALA A 262 14.91 -9.77 -34.45
C ALA A 262 15.73 -8.54 -34.89
N PRO A 263 16.80 -8.69 -35.68
CA PRO A 263 17.52 -7.56 -36.21
C PRO A 263 16.59 -6.77 -37.11
N GLN A 264 16.38 -5.49 -36.80
CA GLN A 264 15.62 -4.57 -37.69
C GLN A 264 16.41 -4.36 -38.99
N THR A 265 16.25 -5.26 -39.95
CA THR A 265 16.71 -5.09 -41.32
C THR A 265 15.51 -4.68 -42.20
N GLY A 266 15.10 -3.44 -42.12
CA GLY A 266 14.11 -2.82 -43.00
C GLY A 266 14.27 -1.29 -42.96
N PRO A 267 13.94 -0.56 -44.05
CA PRO A 267 14.00 0.88 -44.05
C PRO A 267 13.03 1.44 -43.00
N LYS A 268 13.57 2.26 -42.06
CA LYS A 268 12.76 2.99 -41.10
C LYS A 268 11.73 3.87 -41.82
N MET A 269 10.50 3.41 -41.92
CA MET A 269 9.41 4.33 -42.17
C MET A 269 9.18 5.19 -40.94
N PRO A 270 8.98 6.51 -41.08
CA PRO A 270 8.60 7.34 -39.93
C PRO A 270 7.16 6.91 -39.53
N SER A 271 7.08 6.17 -38.43
CA SER A 271 5.81 5.78 -37.83
C SER A 271 5.20 7.00 -37.16
N ILE A 272 4.25 7.64 -37.81
CA ILE A 272 3.39 8.70 -37.25
C ILE A 272 2.29 8.08 -36.37
N ILE A 273 2.22 6.76 -36.30
CA ILE A 273 1.31 6.03 -35.41
C ILE A 273 2.10 5.77 -34.12
N LYS A 274 1.84 6.53 -33.06
CA LYS A 274 2.21 6.14 -31.70
C LYS A 274 1.54 4.80 -31.43
N THR A 275 2.27 3.69 -31.53
CA THR A 275 1.84 2.44 -30.92
C THR A 275 1.87 2.71 -29.41
N ASN A 276 0.73 2.56 -28.72
CA ASN A 276 0.67 2.62 -27.26
C ASN A 276 1.63 1.55 -26.69
N THR A 277 2.85 1.98 -26.37
CA THR A 277 3.90 1.09 -25.87
C THR A 277 3.69 0.75 -24.41
N ILE A 278 2.84 1.53 -23.74
CA ILE A 278 2.56 1.40 -22.30
C ILE A 278 1.40 0.45 -21.96
N GLU A 279 0.57 0.04 -22.94
CA GLU A 279 -0.54 -0.87 -22.67
C GLU A 279 -0.07 -2.15 -21.98
N GLU A 280 -0.70 -2.49 -20.87
CA GLU A 280 -0.48 -3.73 -20.14
C GLU A 280 -1.75 -4.58 -20.15
N GLU A 281 -1.58 -5.89 -20.12
CA GLU A 281 -2.69 -6.82 -20.01
C GLU A 281 -2.71 -7.38 -18.56
N TRP A 282 -3.82 -7.15 -17.87
CA TRP A 282 -4.09 -7.67 -16.55
C TRP A 282 -5.38 -8.46 -16.53
N VAL A 283 -5.36 -9.61 -15.90
CA VAL A 283 -6.52 -10.52 -15.85
C VAL A 283 -6.85 -10.87 -14.38
N PRO A 284 -8.14 -11.12 -14.10
CA PRO A 284 -8.51 -11.68 -12.80
C PRO A 284 -7.91 -13.09 -12.68
N GLU A 285 -7.08 -13.33 -11.65
CA GLU A 285 -6.53 -14.65 -11.38
C GLU A 285 -7.54 -15.48 -10.58
N THR A 286 -8.09 -14.90 -9.53
CA THR A 286 -9.07 -15.57 -8.67
C THR A 286 -9.85 -14.57 -7.82
N ALA A 287 -10.99 -15.02 -7.28
CA ALA A 287 -11.67 -14.37 -6.18
C ALA A 287 -11.44 -15.20 -4.89
N LEU A 288 -11.25 -14.52 -3.77
CA LEU A 288 -11.11 -15.16 -2.47
C LEU A 288 -12.48 -15.70 -1.99
N PRO A 289 -12.51 -16.73 -1.12
CA PRO A 289 -13.76 -17.21 -0.51
C PRO A 289 -14.53 -16.07 0.16
N GLN A 290 -15.80 -15.97 -0.14
CA GLN A 290 -16.68 -14.95 0.45
C GLN A 290 -16.90 -15.26 1.93
N GLN A 291 -16.48 -14.36 2.81
CA GLN A 291 -16.67 -14.42 4.27
C GLN A 291 -17.41 -13.17 4.80
N HIS A 292 -17.33 -12.08 4.06
CA HIS A 292 -17.99 -10.83 4.41
C HIS A 292 -19.46 -10.81 3.95
N GLU A 293 -20.31 -10.20 4.78
CA GLU A 293 -21.74 -10.03 4.53
C GLU A 293 -22.12 -8.61 4.11
N ARG A 294 -21.16 -7.68 4.20
CA ARG A 294 -21.30 -6.27 3.83
C ARG A 294 -20.06 -5.79 3.10
N ALA A 295 -20.06 -4.53 2.67
CA ALA A 295 -18.96 -3.88 1.97
C ALA A 295 -17.61 -4.10 2.63
N ILE A 296 -16.59 -4.41 1.83
CA ILE A 296 -15.22 -4.61 2.28
C ILE A 296 -14.45 -3.34 1.98
N TYR A 297 -13.99 -2.65 3.05
CA TYR A 297 -13.39 -1.33 2.93
C TYR A 297 -11.87 -1.35 2.79
N SER A 298 -11.22 -2.40 3.29
CA SER A 298 -9.76 -2.49 3.28
C SER A 298 -9.29 -3.92 3.16
N VAL A 299 -8.21 -4.10 2.42
CA VAL A 299 -7.41 -5.33 2.35
C VAL A 299 -5.95 -4.99 2.50
N SER A 300 -5.16 -5.89 3.09
CA SER A 300 -3.72 -5.74 3.13
C SER A 300 -3.03 -7.07 2.87
N TRP A 301 -1.97 -7.02 2.06
CA TRP A 301 -1.20 -8.19 1.67
C TRP A 301 0.12 -8.25 2.43
N SER A 302 0.28 -9.26 3.29
CA SER A 302 1.53 -9.44 4.05
C SER A 302 2.72 -9.63 3.12
N LYS A 303 3.73 -8.79 3.34
CA LYS A 303 5.02 -8.88 2.62
C LYS A 303 5.92 -10.02 3.13
N ILE A 304 5.59 -10.60 4.29
CA ILE A 304 6.38 -11.65 4.95
C ILE A 304 5.75 -13.02 4.73
N THR A 305 4.45 -13.15 5.04
CA THR A 305 3.75 -14.44 5.01
C THR A 305 2.96 -14.67 3.73
N GLY A 306 2.75 -13.65 2.89
CA GLY A 306 1.90 -13.75 1.69
C GLY A 306 0.41 -13.88 2.00
N ARG A 307 -0.02 -13.77 3.27
CA ARG A 307 -1.43 -13.79 3.67
C ARG A 307 -2.10 -12.48 3.34
N ILE A 308 -3.40 -12.54 3.08
CA ILE A 308 -4.24 -11.35 2.90
C ILE A 308 -5.15 -11.22 4.12
N VAL A 309 -5.27 -10.02 4.65
CA VAL A 309 -6.26 -9.65 5.66
C VAL A 309 -7.26 -8.69 5.05
N SER A 310 -8.53 -8.83 5.40
CA SER A 310 -9.61 -7.93 4.99
C SER A 310 -10.46 -7.49 6.16
N ALA A 311 -11.08 -6.32 6.03
CA ALA A 311 -12.05 -5.80 6.99
C ALA A 311 -13.05 -4.86 6.30
N GLY A 312 -14.23 -4.69 6.92
CA GLY A 312 -15.25 -3.87 6.32
C GLY A 312 -16.42 -3.51 7.25
N SER A 313 -17.52 -3.19 6.62
CA SER A 313 -18.76 -2.69 7.25
C SER A 313 -19.49 -3.70 8.14
N ASP A 314 -19.16 -4.96 8.05
CA ASP A 314 -19.70 -6.01 8.90
C ASP A 314 -18.97 -6.19 10.25
N GLY A 315 -17.93 -5.38 10.50
CA GLY A 315 -17.14 -5.45 11.72
C GLY A 315 -16.26 -6.70 11.84
N LYS A 316 -16.08 -7.45 10.73
CA LYS A 316 -15.28 -8.67 10.69
C LYS A 316 -13.84 -8.33 10.22
N ILE A 317 -12.89 -9.08 10.77
CA ILE A 317 -11.53 -9.21 10.23
C ILE A 317 -11.35 -10.65 9.77
N VAL A 318 -10.93 -10.85 8.51
CA VAL A 318 -10.74 -12.18 7.93
C VAL A 318 -9.33 -12.30 7.37
N VAL A 319 -8.68 -13.42 7.65
CA VAL A 319 -7.33 -13.73 7.15
C VAL A 319 -7.40 -14.88 6.16
N TYR A 320 -6.80 -14.68 5.00
CA TYR A 320 -6.73 -15.68 3.94
C TYR A 320 -5.29 -16.12 3.69
N GLU A 321 -5.15 -17.38 3.36
CA GLU A 321 -3.87 -18.00 3.01
C GLU A 321 -3.97 -18.74 1.68
N GLU A 322 -2.99 -18.54 0.81
CA GLU A 322 -2.89 -19.28 -0.44
C GLU A 322 -2.20 -20.63 -0.20
N ARG A 323 -2.79 -21.69 -0.73
CA ARG A 323 -2.29 -23.07 -0.62
C ARG A 323 -2.31 -23.75 -1.97
N TRP A 324 -1.49 -24.79 -2.14
CA TRP A 324 -1.66 -25.70 -3.26
C TRP A 324 -3.01 -26.38 -3.16
N ALA A 325 -3.71 -26.52 -4.30
CA ALA A 325 -5.02 -27.18 -4.33
C ALA A 325 -4.90 -28.60 -3.78
N ALA A 326 -5.78 -28.95 -2.84
CA ALA A 326 -5.73 -30.21 -2.12
C ALA A 326 -5.93 -31.44 -3.05
N ASP A 327 -6.65 -31.27 -4.14
CA ASP A 327 -6.91 -32.29 -5.16
C ASP A 327 -5.75 -32.47 -6.15
N GLN A 328 -4.63 -31.72 -5.97
CA GLN A 328 -3.49 -31.68 -6.87
C GLN A 328 -3.87 -31.38 -8.33
N SER A 329 -4.98 -30.66 -8.52
CA SER A 329 -5.45 -30.29 -9.84
C SER A 329 -4.45 -29.41 -10.58
N THR A 330 -4.41 -29.55 -11.88
CA THR A 330 -3.56 -28.79 -12.78
C THR A 330 -4.40 -28.00 -13.78
N THR A 331 -3.80 -26.98 -14.35
CA THR A 331 -4.40 -26.18 -15.43
C THR A 331 -3.41 -26.09 -16.59
N GLN A 332 -3.91 -26.14 -17.81
CA GLN A 332 -3.08 -25.93 -18.98
C GLN A 332 -3.01 -24.44 -19.31
N ILE A 333 -1.82 -23.95 -19.58
CA ILE A 333 -1.56 -22.61 -20.07
C ILE A 333 -0.83 -22.69 -21.40
N GLU A 334 -1.19 -21.79 -22.31
CA GLU A 334 -0.44 -21.58 -23.54
C GLU A 334 0.79 -20.72 -23.24
N THR A 335 1.94 -21.17 -23.68
CA THR A 335 3.20 -20.44 -23.65
C THR A 335 3.81 -20.44 -25.03
N THR A 336 4.80 -19.57 -25.27
CA THR A 336 5.55 -19.53 -26.54
C THR A 336 6.14 -20.87 -26.96
N ASP A 337 6.47 -21.72 -25.98
CA ASP A 337 7.04 -23.09 -26.20
C ASP A 337 5.97 -24.18 -26.28
N GLY A 338 4.67 -23.81 -26.35
CA GLY A 338 3.53 -24.72 -26.41
C GLY A 338 2.71 -24.75 -25.10
N THR A 339 1.73 -25.63 -25.05
CA THR A 339 0.85 -25.79 -23.88
C THR A 339 1.61 -26.47 -22.74
N LYS A 340 1.69 -25.81 -21.58
CA LYS A 340 2.31 -26.35 -20.36
C LYS A 340 1.26 -26.57 -19.29
N GLU A 341 1.46 -27.61 -18.51
CA GLU A 341 0.64 -27.94 -17.36
C GLU A 341 1.25 -27.31 -16.09
N ILE A 342 0.45 -26.54 -15.35
CA ILE A 342 0.82 -25.90 -14.09
C ILE A 342 -0.08 -26.38 -12.97
N ALA A 343 0.43 -26.40 -11.75
CA ALA A 343 -0.37 -26.68 -10.56
C ALA A 343 -1.33 -25.53 -10.27
N ARG A 344 -2.45 -25.87 -9.62
CA ARG A 344 -3.41 -24.88 -9.14
C ARG A 344 -3.17 -24.53 -7.69
N THR A 345 -3.51 -23.29 -7.34
CA THR A 345 -3.59 -22.83 -5.95
C THR A 345 -5.05 -22.52 -5.60
N GLU A 346 -5.34 -22.52 -4.31
CA GLU A 346 -6.61 -22.10 -3.74
C GLU A 346 -6.36 -21.17 -2.56
N TRP A 347 -7.24 -20.22 -2.38
CA TRP A 347 -7.28 -19.35 -1.19
C TRP A 347 -8.26 -19.91 -0.19
N VAL A 348 -7.85 -19.98 1.07
CA VAL A 348 -8.68 -20.44 2.18
C VAL A 348 -8.71 -19.38 3.28
N ALA A 349 -9.88 -19.17 3.88
CA ALA A 349 -9.98 -18.39 5.09
C ALA A 349 -9.40 -19.22 6.25
N VAL A 350 -8.36 -18.70 6.90
CA VAL A 350 -7.65 -19.40 7.98
C VAL A 350 -7.98 -18.84 9.35
N ALA A 351 -8.50 -17.63 9.40
CA ALA A 351 -8.94 -16.99 10.62
C ALA A 351 -10.07 -15.98 10.32
N GLU A 352 -11.05 -15.92 11.19
CA GLU A 352 -12.15 -14.95 11.16
C GLU A 352 -12.38 -14.43 12.57
N PHE A 353 -12.53 -13.12 12.69
CA PHE A 353 -12.83 -12.46 13.94
C PHE A 353 -14.03 -11.54 13.74
N GLY A 354 -15.17 -11.91 14.29
CA GLY A 354 -16.40 -11.10 14.30
C GLY A 354 -16.37 -10.08 15.43
N ASP A 355 -17.14 -9.00 15.27
CA ASP A 355 -17.28 -7.93 16.27
C ASP A 355 -15.91 -7.35 16.71
N ALA A 356 -14.94 -7.28 15.79
CA ALA A 356 -13.58 -6.87 16.10
C ALA A 356 -13.50 -5.41 16.61
N HIS A 357 -14.46 -4.56 16.23
CA HIS A 357 -14.70 -3.22 16.76
C HIS A 357 -16.12 -3.11 17.35
N ASP A 358 -16.54 -4.14 18.07
CA ASP A 358 -17.90 -4.27 18.63
C ASP A 358 -18.96 -4.16 17.50
N VAL A 359 -19.86 -3.18 17.57
CA VAL A 359 -20.91 -2.96 16.57
C VAL A 359 -20.50 -1.98 15.46
N PHE A 360 -19.26 -1.49 15.47
CA PHE A 360 -18.79 -0.46 14.58
C PHE A 360 -18.13 -1.04 13.32
N GLU A 361 -18.18 -0.28 12.25
CA GLU A 361 -17.51 -0.61 10.99
C GLU A 361 -15.99 -0.47 11.13
N ILE A 362 -15.25 -1.31 10.40
CA ILE A 362 -13.79 -1.25 10.34
C ILE A 362 -13.38 -0.54 9.06
N ASN A 363 -12.78 0.64 9.22
CA ASN A 363 -12.40 1.50 8.11
C ASN A 363 -11.12 1.10 7.41
N HIS A 364 -10.17 0.52 8.17
CA HIS A 364 -8.87 0.14 7.61
C HIS A 364 -8.23 -1.00 8.40
N VAL A 365 -7.52 -1.86 7.69
CA VAL A 365 -6.73 -2.96 8.24
C VAL A 365 -5.39 -3.04 7.53
N VAL A 366 -4.33 -3.35 8.29
CA VAL A 366 -2.97 -3.45 7.71
C VAL A 366 -2.12 -4.45 8.48
N TRP A 367 -1.24 -5.16 7.76
CA TRP A 367 -0.17 -5.94 8.35
C TRP A 367 0.96 -5.03 8.83
N ALA A 368 1.51 -5.36 10.00
CA ALA A 368 2.69 -4.72 10.52
C ALA A 368 3.63 -5.74 11.17
N LYS A 369 4.92 -5.47 11.13
CA LYS A 369 5.91 -6.31 11.82
C LYS A 369 5.75 -6.15 13.33
N ARG A 370 5.67 -7.27 14.06
CA ARG A 370 5.56 -7.28 15.53
C ARG A 370 6.87 -6.81 16.16
N ARG A 371 6.80 -5.85 17.09
CA ARG A 371 7.97 -5.22 17.70
C ARG A 371 7.94 -5.19 19.23
N ASP A 372 6.86 -5.65 19.85
CA ASP A 372 6.72 -5.72 21.30
C ASP A 372 7.57 -6.84 21.94
N ALA A 373 7.69 -6.82 23.25
CA ALA A 373 8.45 -7.82 24.01
C ALA A 373 7.89 -9.25 23.92
N GLY A 374 6.62 -9.40 23.49
CA GLY A 374 5.96 -10.69 23.31
C GLY A 374 6.26 -11.38 21.98
N ARG A 375 7.05 -10.75 21.07
CA ARG A 375 7.41 -11.36 19.77
C ARG A 375 8.22 -12.64 19.95
N ARG A 376 7.93 -13.66 19.14
CA ARG A 376 8.60 -14.95 19.14
C ARG A 376 9.68 -15.08 18.07
N SER A 377 9.54 -14.32 16.98
CA SER A 377 10.51 -14.27 15.89
C SER A 377 10.60 -12.88 15.30
N ASP A 378 11.67 -12.64 14.54
CA ASP A 378 11.86 -11.35 13.85
C ASP A 378 10.88 -11.14 12.69
N ASP A 379 10.28 -12.21 12.18
CA ASP A 379 9.33 -12.18 11.07
C ASP A 379 7.86 -12.31 11.51
N GLU A 380 7.61 -12.22 12.82
CA GLU A 380 6.25 -12.24 13.35
C GLU A 380 5.51 -10.95 12.98
N GLU A 381 4.29 -11.09 12.49
CA GLU A 381 3.42 -10.00 12.10
C GLU A 381 2.22 -9.87 13.04
N ILE A 382 1.71 -8.65 13.10
CA ILE A 382 0.46 -8.29 13.75
C ILE A 382 -0.46 -7.64 12.73
N ILE A 383 -1.74 -7.68 13.01
CA ILE A 383 -2.76 -6.94 12.27
C ILE A 383 -3.15 -5.71 13.09
N ILE A 384 -3.21 -4.56 12.43
CA ILE A 384 -3.69 -3.32 13.05
C ILE A 384 -4.96 -2.91 12.34
N SER A 385 -6.03 -2.66 13.09
CA SER A 385 -7.33 -2.21 12.58
C SER A 385 -7.72 -0.88 13.19
N THR A 386 -8.51 -0.11 12.44
CA THR A 386 -9.13 1.14 12.89
C THR A 386 -10.61 1.15 12.50
N GLY A 387 -11.46 1.57 13.41
CA GLY A 387 -12.92 1.56 13.24
C GLY A 387 -13.58 2.89 13.56
N ASP A 388 -14.89 2.93 13.34
CA ASP A 388 -15.74 4.09 13.66
C ASP A 388 -15.91 4.30 15.18
N ASP A 389 -15.49 3.34 16.01
CA ASP A 389 -15.37 3.50 17.46
C ASP A 389 -14.24 4.48 17.86
N GLY A 390 -13.41 4.90 16.90
CA GLY A 390 -12.26 5.77 17.11
C GLY A 390 -11.06 5.07 17.75
N GLU A 391 -11.09 3.75 17.85
CA GLU A 391 -10.01 2.95 18.43
C GLU A 391 -9.05 2.41 17.36
N VAL A 392 -7.81 2.19 17.79
CA VAL A 392 -6.78 1.45 17.07
C VAL A 392 -6.56 0.14 17.80
N ARG A 393 -6.90 -0.98 17.18
CA ARG A 393 -6.77 -2.30 17.80
C ARG A 393 -5.66 -3.11 17.14
N VAL A 394 -4.98 -3.93 17.94
CA VAL A 394 -3.86 -4.77 17.50
C VAL A 394 -4.19 -6.23 17.76
N TRP A 395 -3.96 -7.06 16.75
CA TRP A 395 -4.31 -8.47 16.74
C TRP A 395 -3.11 -9.34 16.42
N THR A 396 -2.98 -10.45 17.11
CA THR A 396 -2.05 -11.53 16.75
C THR A 396 -2.84 -12.70 16.20
N LEU A 397 -2.25 -13.52 15.35
CA LEU A 397 -2.96 -14.68 14.78
C LEU A 397 -3.40 -15.71 15.84
N GLU A 398 -2.85 -15.65 17.05
CA GLU A 398 -3.28 -16.48 18.17
C GLU A 398 -4.65 -16.10 18.73
N ASN A 399 -5.06 -14.83 18.53
CA ASN A 399 -6.36 -14.35 18.98
C ASN A 399 -7.51 -14.93 18.14
N PHE A 400 -7.20 -15.63 17.04
CA PHE A 400 -8.15 -16.21 16.11
C PHE A 400 -8.34 -17.72 16.29
N SER A 401 -7.99 -18.28 17.43
CA SER A 401 -8.14 -19.72 17.74
C SER A 401 -9.43 -20.04 18.49
#